data_968e5a762204694a490c7b951bcc7282
#
_entry.id   968e5a762204694a490c7b951bcc7282
#
_cell.length_a   1.000
_cell.length_b   1.000
_cell.length_c   1.000
_cell.angle_alpha   90.00
_cell.angle_beta   90.00
_cell.angle_gamma   90.00
#
_symmetry.space_group_name_H-M   'P 1'
#
loop_
_entity.id
_entity.type
_entity.pdbx_description
1 polymer ?
#
loop_
_entity_poly.entity_id
_entity_poly.type
_entity_poly.pdbx_seq_one_letter_code
_entity_poly.pdbx_strand_id
1 'polypeptide(L)' 'MASAPFTGVKVFSTTLARDRETMGDTITRWLRDNPGFEVVDRVVTQSSDKEFHCLTITLFYRHREAAPRNG' A
#
# COMPACT_ATOMS: atom_id res chain seq x y z
N MET A 1 11.29 6.51 -22.80
CA MET A 1 10.83 6.75 -21.72
C MET A 1 10.81 5.64 -20.82
N ALA A 2 11.15 5.81 -19.76
CA ALA A 2 11.19 4.75 -18.83
C ALA A 2 9.82 4.29 -18.53
N SER A 3 9.65 3.02 -18.38
CA SER A 3 8.36 2.53 -17.98
C SER A 3 8.15 2.85 -16.52
N ALA A 4 6.92 2.87 -16.13
CA ALA A 4 6.59 3.10 -14.75
C ALA A 4 7.20 2.00 -13.90
N PRO A 5 7.69 2.35 -12.72
CA PRO A 5 8.30 1.34 -11.86
C PRO A 5 7.27 0.46 -11.19
N PHE A 6 6.00 0.73 -11.36
CA PHE A 6 4.97 -0.04 -10.69
C PHE A 6 3.92 -0.48 -11.69
N THR A 7 3.18 -1.52 -11.35
CA THR A 7 2.12 -2.02 -12.19
C THR A 7 0.76 -1.89 -11.54
N GLY A 8 0.69 -1.50 -10.29
CA GLY A 8 -0.59 -1.31 -9.62
C GLY A 8 -0.45 -0.45 -8.40
N VAL A 9 -1.59 -0.08 -7.86
CA VAL A 9 -1.67 0.80 -6.72
C VAL A 9 -2.71 0.23 -5.78
N LYS A 10 -2.38 0.20 -4.49
CA LYS A 10 -3.34 -0.19 -3.46
C LYS A 10 -3.48 0.96 -2.49
N VAL A 11 -4.72 1.35 -2.22
CA VAL A 11 -4.99 2.49 -1.36
C VAL A 11 -5.69 2.02 -0.11
N PHE A 12 -5.19 2.48 1.03
CA PHE A 12 -5.84 2.25 2.32
C PHE A 12 -6.15 3.61 2.90
N SER A 13 -7.36 3.80 3.39
CA SER A 13 -7.69 5.06 4.02
C SER A 13 -8.62 4.83 5.18
N THR A 14 -8.55 5.71 6.15
CA THR A 14 -9.43 5.65 7.30
C THR A 14 -9.67 7.04 7.81
N THR A 15 -10.86 7.25 8.34
CA THR A 15 -11.21 8.53 8.96
C THR A 15 -11.29 8.41 10.47
N LEU A 16 -11.23 7.20 11.03
CA LEU A 16 -11.37 7.02 12.46
C LEU A 16 -10.02 6.86 13.10
N ALA A 17 -9.78 7.60 14.16
CA ALA A 17 -8.48 7.56 14.83
C ALA A 17 -8.15 6.15 15.29
N ARG A 18 -9.14 5.44 15.81
CA ARG A 18 -8.87 4.10 16.32
C ARG A 18 -8.54 3.13 15.23
N ASP A 19 -9.00 3.41 14.00
CA ASP A 19 -8.71 2.49 12.90
C ASP A 19 -7.28 2.66 12.43
N ARG A 20 -6.61 3.73 12.82
CA ARG A 20 -5.22 3.89 12.43
C ARG A 20 -4.36 2.80 13.02
N GLU A 21 -4.72 2.35 14.23
CA GLU A 21 -3.92 1.30 14.84
C GLU A 21 -4.08 -0.01 14.11
N THR A 22 -5.29 -0.27 13.57
CA THR A 22 -5.49 -1.52 12.88
C THR A 22 -5.11 -1.41 11.41
N MET A 23 -4.89 -0.19 10.91
CA MET A 23 -4.54 -0.02 9.52
C MET A 23 -3.20 -0.69 9.20
N GLY A 24 -2.26 -0.58 10.11
CA GLY A 24 -0.98 -1.24 9.91
C GLY A 24 -1.14 -2.74 9.81
N ASP A 25 -2.02 -3.31 10.65
CA ASP A 25 -2.26 -4.74 10.59
C ASP A 25 -2.93 -5.11 9.27
N THR A 26 -3.83 -4.26 8.79
CA THR A 26 -4.52 -4.51 7.53
C THR A 26 -3.52 -4.51 6.38
N ILE A 27 -2.61 -3.55 6.38
CA ILE A 27 -1.60 -3.45 5.34
C ILE A 27 -0.67 -4.66 5.41
N THR A 28 -0.26 -5.03 6.62
CA THR A 28 0.62 -6.17 6.78
C THR A 28 -0.04 -7.44 6.28
N ARG A 29 -1.33 -7.59 6.58
CA ARG A 29 -2.04 -8.77 6.12
C ARG A 29 -2.15 -8.76 4.60
N TRP A 30 -2.40 -7.60 4.00
CA TRP A 30 -2.49 -7.51 2.56
C TRP A 30 -1.16 -7.90 1.91
N LEU A 31 -0.06 -7.44 2.49
CA LEU A 31 1.25 -7.79 1.95
C LEU A 31 1.52 -9.28 2.10
N ARG A 32 1.09 -9.84 3.23
CA ARG A 32 1.30 -11.26 3.46
C ARG A 32 0.48 -12.10 2.49
N ASP A 33 -0.73 -11.64 2.18
CA ASP A 33 -1.61 -12.38 1.31
C ASP A 33 -1.26 -12.22 -0.15
N ASN A 34 -0.38 -11.28 -0.46
CA ASN A 34 -0.01 -11.01 -1.83
C ASN A 34 1.51 -11.02 -1.99
N PRO A 35 2.13 -12.16 -1.72
CA PRO A 35 3.59 -12.23 -1.76
C PRO A 35 4.17 -12.03 -3.16
N GLY A 36 3.32 -12.10 -4.19
CA GLY A 36 3.80 -11.84 -5.53
C GLY A 36 3.93 -10.37 -5.86
N PHE A 37 3.54 -9.48 -4.94
CA PHE A 37 3.65 -8.06 -5.18
C PHE A 37 4.82 -7.51 -4.39
N GLU A 38 5.57 -6.64 -5.03
CA GLU A 38 6.67 -5.94 -4.39
C GLU A 38 6.29 -4.48 -4.29
N VAL A 39 6.28 -3.93 -3.09
CA VAL A 39 5.99 -2.51 -2.91
C VAL A 39 7.24 -1.74 -3.24
N VAL A 40 7.12 -0.84 -4.21
CA VAL A 40 8.28 -0.08 -4.67
C VAL A 40 8.24 1.36 -4.19
N ASP A 41 7.08 1.83 -3.73
CA ASP A 41 7.00 3.19 -3.22
C ASP A 41 5.74 3.29 -2.40
N ARG A 42 5.66 4.33 -1.59
CA ARG A 42 4.47 4.60 -0.80
C ARG A 42 4.30 6.09 -0.64
N VAL A 43 3.07 6.50 -0.57
CA VAL A 43 2.75 7.89 -0.32
C VAL A 43 1.76 7.91 0.83
N VAL A 44 2.05 8.69 1.85
CA VAL A 44 1.16 8.83 2.98
C VAL A 44 0.67 10.26 3.00
N THR A 45 -0.63 10.43 2.95
CA THR A 45 -1.21 11.75 3.01
C THR A 45 -2.19 11.79 4.16
N GLN A 46 -2.31 12.93 4.75
CA GLN A 46 -3.21 13.13 5.86
C GLN A 46 -3.91 14.45 5.65
N SER A 47 -5.20 14.43 5.71
CA SER A 47 -5.96 15.65 5.64
C SER A 47 -6.91 15.69 6.82
N SER A 48 -7.23 16.87 7.27
CA SER A 48 -8.17 17.00 8.36
C SER A 48 -8.95 18.27 8.16
N ASP A 49 -10.19 18.22 8.55
CA ASP A 49 -10.99 19.40 8.62
C ASP A 49 -11.61 19.44 9.99
N LYS A 50 -12.65 20.21 10.16
CA LYS A 50 -13.17 20.41 11.49
C LYS A 50 -13.71 19.14 12.13
N GLU A 51 -14.16 18.21 11.31
CA GLU A 51 -14.83 17.05 11.85
C GLU A 51 -14.13 15.74 11.55
N PHE A 52 -13.33 15.70 10.52
CA PHE A 52 -12.76 14.43 10.09
C PHE A 52 -11.27 14.55 9.87
N HIS A 53 -10.59 13.49 10.20
CA HIS A 53 -9.17 13.38 9.92
C HIS A 53 -9.02 12.16 9.04
N CYS A 54 -8.53 12.36 7.84
CA CYS A 54 -8.41 11.27 6.89
C CYS A 54 -6.95 10.94 6.69
N LEU A 55 -6.61 9.69 6.92
CA LEU A 55 -5.27 9.18 6.67
C LEU A 55 -5.36 8.25 5.49
N THR A 56 -4.53 8.49 4.49
CA THR A 56 -4.52 7.67 3.29
C THR A 56 -3.11 7.20 3.03
N ILE A 57 -2.94 5.92 2.84
CA ILE A 57 -1.66 5.32 2.51
C ILE A 57 -1.83 4.66 1.16
N THR A 58 -1.02 5.07 0.21
CA THR A 58 -1.05 4.53 -1.14
C THR A 58 0.23 3.74 -1.35
N LEU A 59 0.07 2.47 -1.69
CA LEU A 59 1.21 1.62 -1.97
C LEU A 59 1.28 1.41 -3.47
N PHE A 60 2.47 1.66 -4.01
CA PHE A 60 2.72 1.41 -5.43
C PHE A 60 3.48 0.10 -5.48
N TYR A 61 2.97 -0.85 -6.22
CA TYR A 61 3.59 -2.17 -6.26
C TYR A 61 3.77 -2.62 -7.68
N ARG A 62 4.60 -3.63 -7.84
CA ARG A 62 4.76 -4.30 -9.11
C ARG A 62 4.77 -5.79 -8.83
N HIS A 63 4.48 -6.55 -9.87
CA HIS A 63 4.54 -7.98 -9.72
C HIS A 63 6.00 -8.39 -9.65
N ARG A 64 6.31 -9.26 -8.68
CA ARG A 64 7.64 -9.80 -8.61
C ARG A 64 7.83 -10.65 -9.82
N GLU A 65 8.95 -10.51 -10.45
CA GLU A 65 9.23 -11.40 -11.50
C GLU A 65 9.47 -12.74 -10.92
N ALA A 66 8.96 -13.74 -11.55
CA ALA A 66 9.21 -15.07 -11.10
C ALA A 66 10.68 -15.29 -11.15
N ALA A 67 11.21 -15.76 -10.07
CA ALA A 67 12.60 -16.07 -10.07
C ALA A 67 12.83 -17.14 -11.09
N PRO A 68 13.88 -17.05 -11.78
CA PRO A 68 14.18 -18.10 -12.69
C PRO A 68 14.22 -19.35 -11.92
N ARG A 69 13.42 -20.19 -12.28
CA ARG A 69 13.31 -21.21 -11.54
C ARG A 69 14.39 -21.89 -11.66
N ASN A 70 15.12 -21.91 -11.89
CA ASN A 70 16.06 -22.50 -11.89
C ASN A 70 16.03 -23.27 -11.15
N GLY A 71 15.48 -23.24 -11.40
CA GLY A 71 15.33 -24.10 -10.66
C GLY A 71 14.83 -23.49 -9.88
#